data_54a228a88ff9029e9c3c54cd76f3a04d
#
_entry.id   54a228a88ff9029e9c3c54cd76f3a04d
#
_cell.length_a   1.000
_cell.length_b   1.000
_cell.length_c   1.000
_cell.angle_alpha   90.00
_cell.angle_beta   90.00
_cell.angle_gamma   90.00
#
_symmetry.space_group_name_H-M   'P 1'
#
loop_
_entity.id
_entity.type
_entity.pdbx_description
1 polymer ?
#
loop_
_entity_poly.entity_id
_entity_poly.type
_entity_poly.pdbx_seq_one_letter_code
_entity_poly.pdbx_strand_id
1 'polypeptide(L)'
;MIENKFIQQLEESFNSKDYSLFTRRSLDLTNDYQLPEILVTEIFELRKNYLSIIDVNPSEQEGINGAASLLLQKIKTQDASLATKEAIKSDVVFKAKDITKQFHSGRNPFKLHAISFELKLGEITGVVGENGNGKTTLLRIVSGQLSTDTGNIQFPALGTFFNNWYQAKNKFAFIPQRIPKWHGTLLENLLFFAAIHGITGEQNLKQIDYILFRLGLDKFRDLTWNQISSGYRMRFELAKMLLWRPHLLILDEPLANLDINAQQLFLQDLKFFAQSQSNPISIILSSQQLHEIERIADNIIFIRQGKTIYNGKQINFGVDRNVNNYEVAGNFTLQQLQNCLTEANGYKIEDAGTAFIISCGINVKWFDVLSVIQKNGLELNYYRDISQSTRQLFHKDI
;
A
#
# COMPACT_ATOMS: atom_id res chain seq x y z
N MET A 1 4.37 -23.47 -17.36
CA MET A 1 4.63 -22.18 -18.01
C MET A 1 4.39 -21.02 -17.06
N ILE A 2 5.19 -19.99 -17.14
CA ILE A 2 4.97 -18.73 -16.40
C ILE A 2 3.65 -18.11 -16.85
N GLU A 3 2.87 -17.54 -15.94
CA GLU A 3 1.57 -16.95 -16.29
C GLU A 3 1.70 -15.84 -17.34
N ASN A 4 0.84 -15.86 -18.37
CA ASN A 4 0.83 -14.86 -19.45
C ASN A 4 0.74 -13.42 -18.92
N LYS A 5 -0.04 -13.19 -17.84
CA LYS A 5 -0.17 -11.88 -17.20
C LYS A 5 1.15 -11.37 -16.64
N PHE A 6 1.97 -12.25 -16.07
CA PHE A 6 3.28 -11.88 -15.55
C PHE A 6 4.25 -11.50 -16.67
N ILE A 7 4.28 -12.32 -17.73
CA ILE A 7 5.09 -12.05 -18.93
C ILE A 7 4.68 -10.72 -19.56
N GLN A 8 3.38 -10.46 -19.70
CA GLN A 8 2.87 -9.18 -20.21
C GLN A 8 3.35 -7.97 -19.39
N GLN A 9 3.34 -8.06 -18.06
CA GLN A 9 3.86 -7.00 -17.18
C GLN A 9 5.36 -6.75 -17.40
N LEU A 10 6.15 -7.80 -17.61
CA LEU A 10 7.57 -7.66 -17.95
C LEU A 10 7.75 -6.99 -19.31
N GLU A 11 6.97 -7.38 -20.31
CA GLU A 11 7.00 -6.76 -21.66
C GLU A 11 6.64 -5.27 -21.59
N GLU A 12 5.58 -4.93 -20.88
CA GLU A 12 5.14 -3.54 -20.71
C GLU A 12 6.25 -2.69 -20.04
N SER A 13 6.87 -3.20 -18.96
CA SER A 13 7.96 -2.50 -18.27
C SER A 13 9.22 -2.36 -19.16
N PHE A 14 9.54 -3.37 -19.96
CA PHE A 14 10.65 -3.33 -20.91
C PHE A 14 10.39 -2.32 -22.03
N ASN A 15 9.19 -2.37 -22.67
CA ASN A 15 8.80 -1.49 -23.76
C ASN A 15 8.70 -0.03 -23.33
N SER A 16 8.27 0.24 -22.10
CA SER A 16 8.25 1.58 -21.52
C SER A 16 9.62 2.06 -21.02
N LYS A 17 10.67 1.24 -21.15
CA LYS A 17 12.02 1.49 -20.64
C LYS A 17 12.08 1.68 -19.11
N ASP A 18 11.08 1.19 -18.38
CA ASP A 18 11.13 1.14 -16.91
C ASP A 18 11.97 -0.06 -16.44
N TYR A 19 13.29 0.07 -16.61
CA TYR A 19 14.22 -1.00 -16.22
C TYR A 19 14.28 -1.21 -14.71
N SER A 20 13.89 -0.21 -13.91
CA SER A 20 13.73 -0.38 -12.47
C SER A 20 12.64 -1.40 -12.17
N LEU A 21 11.47 -1.24 -12.77
CA LEU A 21 10.36 -2.16 -12.62
C LEU A 21 10.69 -3.53 -13.24
N PHE A 22 11.22 -3.53 -14.46
CA PHE A 22 11.59 -4.76 -15.18
C PHE A 22 12.49 -5.66 -14.32
N THR A 23 13.60 -5.13 -13.82
CA THR A 23 14.55 -5.92 -13.03
C THR A 23 14.02 -6.37 -11.68
N ARG A 24 13.16 -5.56 -11.02
CA ARG A 24 12.47 -5.95 -9.78
C ARG A 24 11.47 -7.09 -10.04
N ARG A 25 10.67 -6.98 -11.12
CA ARG A 25 9.70 -8.02 -11.48
C ARG A 25 10.38 -9.30 -11.94
N SER A 26 11.53 -9.21 -12.62
CA SER A 26 12.33 -10.39 -12.94
C SER A 26 12.80 -11.11 -11.68
N LEU A 27 13.20 -10.39 -10.62
CA LEU A 27 13.51 -11.01 -9.32
C LEU A 27 12.29 -11.68 -8.69
N ASP A 28 11.09 -11.10 -8.81
CA ASP A 28 9.87 -11.72 -8.27
C ASP A 28 9.63 -13.11 -8.90
N LEU A 29 10.03 -13.34 -10.16
CA LEU A 29 9.98 -14.67 -10.78
C LEU A 29 10.80 -15.72 -10.01
N THR A 30 11.97 -15.35 -9.51
CA THR A 30 12.83 -16.29 -8.75
C THR A 30 12.20 -16.72 -7.44
N ASN A 31 11.31 -15.90 -6.89
CA ASN A 31 10.56 -16.22 -5.67
C ASN A 31 9.26 -16.98 -5.96
N ASP A 32 8.59 -16.64 -7.06
CA ASP A 32 7.27 -17.16 -7.40
C ASP A 32 7.31 -18.47 -8.20
N TYR A 33 8.42 -18.74 -8.91
CA TYR A 33 8.57 -19.91 -9.78
C TYR A 33 9.85 -20.68 -9.49
N GLN A 34 9.81 -21.99 -9.76
CA GLN A 34 11.01 -22.84 -9.76
C GLN A 34 11.70 -22.64 -11.11
N LEU A 35 12.76 -21.85 -11.12
CA LEU A 35 13.57 -21.54 -12.30
C LEU A 35 14.89 -22.32 -12.29
N PRO A 36 15.49 -22.59 -13.47
CA PRO A 36 16.85 -23.09 -13.55
C PRO A 36 17.85 -22.15 -12.89
N GLU A 37 18.86 -22.69 -12.20
CA GLU A 37 19.84 -21.92 -11.44
C GLU A 37 20.60 -20.88 -12.30
N ILE A 38 20.88 -21.24 -13.56
CA ILE A 38 21.51 -20.31 -14.53
C ILE A 38 20.65 -19.08 -14.73
N LEU A 39 19.33 -19.24 -14.95
CA LEU A 39 18.42 -18.13 -15.16
C LEU A 39 18.26 -17.27 -13.90
N VAL A 40 18.20 -17.90 -12.74
CA VAL A 40 18.21 -17.18 -11.43
C VAL A 40 19.45 -16.29 -11.34
N THR A 41 20.62 -16.84 -11.62
CA THR A 41 21.89 -16.08 -11.58
C THR A 41 21.87 -14.90 -12.57
N GLU A 42 21.41 -15.12 -13.81
CA GLU A 42 21.31 -14.04 -14.80
C GLU A 42 20.35 -12.92 -14.36
N ILE A 43 19.25 -13.27 -13.73
CA ILE A 43 18.29 -12.28 -13.18
C ILE A 43 18.96 -11.44 -12.10
N PHE A 44 19.66 -12.06 -11.16
CA PHE A 44 20.37 -11.36 -10.09
C PHE A 44 21.49 -10.45 -10.65
N GLU A 45 22.29 -10.93 -11.58
CA GLU A 45 23.35 -10.14 -12.21
C GLU A 45 22.78 -8.95 -13.00
N LEU A 46 21.67 -9.13 -13.74
CA LEU A 46 21.02 -8.01 -14.42
C LEU A 46 20.58 -6.93 -13.42
N ARG A 47 19.95 -7.33 -12.30
CA ARG A 47 19.53 -6.40 -11.24
C ARG A 47 20.71 -5.68 -10.60
N LYS A 48 21.78 -6.40 -10.31
CA LYS A 48 23.01 -5.84 -9.75
C LYS A 48 23.64 -4.81 -10.69
N ASN A 49 23.76 -5.14 -11.97
CA ASN A 49 24.26 -4.24 -13.00
C ASN A 49 23.38 -2.97 -13.11
N TYR A 50 22.07 -3.12 -13.12
CA TYR A 50 21.16 -1.99 -13.13
C TYR A 50 21.38 -1.06 -11.92
N LEU A 51 21.48 -1.61 -10.72
CA LEU A 51 21.70 -0.82 -9.49
C LEU A 51 23.05 -0.10 -9.54
N SER A 52 24.11 -0.74 -10.03
CA SER A 52 25.43 -0.11 -10.16
C SER A 52 25.44 1.05 -11.16
N ILE A 53 24.73 0.92 -12.28
CA ILE A 53 24.61 1.99 -13.28
C ILE A 53 23.85 3.19 -12.71
N ILE A 54 22.71 2.97 -12.06
CA ILE A 54 21.91 4.06 -11.48
C ILE A 54 22.68 4.80 -10.39
N ASP A 55 23.47 4.11 -9.59
CA ASP A 55 24.25 4.71 -8.51
C ASP A 55 25.34 5.64 -9.03
N VAL A 56 25.88 5.38 -10.23
CA VAL A 56 26.94 6.19 -10.85
C VAL A 56 26.33 7.26 -11.77
N ASN A 57 25.46 6.87 -12.68
CA ASN A 57 24.84 7.78 -13.64
C ASN A 57 23.41 7.31 -14.04
N PRO A 58 22.37 7.87 -13.43
CA PRO A 58 20.99 7.48 -13.73
C PRO A 58 20.57 7.64 -15.21
N SER A 59 21.25 8.51 -15.97
CA SER A 59 20.95 8.72 -17.39
C SER A 59 21.42 7.56 -18.29
N GLU A 60 22.30 6.70 -17.81
CA GLU A 60 22.85 5.55 -18.54
C GLU A 60 22.06 4.25 -18.32
N GLN A 61 20.90 4.30 -17.66
CA GLN A 61 20.07 3.12 -17.40
C GLN A 61 19.73 2.29 -18.65
N GLU A 62 19.75 2.90 -19.83
CA GLU A 62 19.54 2.20 -21.11
C GLU A 62 20.69 1.24 -21.47
N GLY A 63 21.84 1.34 -20.83
CA GLY A 63 23.00 0.45 -21.06
C GLY A 63 22.69 -1.03 -20.81
N ILE A 64 21.63 -1.34 -20.04
CA ILE A 64 21.20 -2.74 -19.81
C ILE A 64 20.21 -3.27 -20.86
N ASN A 65 19.79 -2.46 -21.84
CA ASN A 65 18.73 -2.83 -22.80
C ASN A 65 18.99 -4.17 -23.49
N GLY A 66 20.23 -4.40 -23.98
CA GLY A 66 20.60 -5.64 -24.65
C GLY A 66 20.47 -6.87 -23.73
N ALA A 67 20.97 -6.78 -22.50
CA ALA A 67 20.89 -7.84 -21.51
C ALA A 67 19.43 -8.10 -21.05
N ALA A 68 18.66 -7.04 -20.87
CA ALA A 68 17.24 -7.14 -20.51
C ALA A 68 16.41 -7.80 -21.63
N SER A 69 16.68 -7.46 -22.90
CA SER A 69 16.03 -8.08 -24.06
C SER A 69 16.31 -9.58 -24.13
N LEU A 70 17.58 -9.98 -24.00
CA LEU A 70 17.97 -11.40 -24.00
C LEU A 70 17.32 -12.16 -22.83
N LEU A 71 17.31 -11.56 -21.64
CA LEU A 71 16.66 -12.16 -20.47
C LEU A 71 15.17 -12.35 -20.70
N LEU A 72 14.48 -11.33 -21.25
CA LEU A 72 13.05 -11.42 -21.54
C LEU A 72 12.72 -12.55 -22.52
N GLN A 73 13.54 -12.74 -23.56
CA GLN A 73 13.39 -13.87 -24.49
C GLN A 73 13.55 -15.22 -23.79
N LYS A 74 14.56 -15.38 -22.94
CA LYS A 74 14.76 -16.60 -22.15
C LYS A 74 13.58 -16.89 -21.23
N ILE A 75 13.06 -15.85 -20.54
CA ILE A 75 11.90 -16.00 -19.64
C ILE A 75 10.66 -16.47 -20.42
N LYS A 76 10.40 -15.93 -21.61
CA LYS A 76 9.26 -16.30 -22.46
C LYS A 76 9.28 -17.77 -22.90
N THR A 77 10.44 -18.31 -23.13
CA THR A 77 10.62 -19.69 -23.59
C THR A 77 10.73 -20.69 -22.42
N GLN A 78 10.76 -20.17 -21.17
CA GLN A 78 10.98 -21.00 -19.99
C GLN A 78 9.71 -21.74 -19.60
N ASP A 79 9.80 -23.06 -19.49
CA ASP A 79 8.80 -23.87 -18.82
C ASP A 79 9.16 -23.99 -17.32
N ALA A 80 8.34 -23.36 -16.50
CA ALA A 80 8.56 -23.27 -15.06
C ALA A 80 7.26 -23.57 -14.30
N SER A 81 7.38 -24.29 -13.19
CA SER A 81 6.26 -24.52 -12.27
C SER A 81 6.21 -23.45 -11.20
N LEU A 82 5.03 -23.17 -10.66
CA LEU A 82 4.91 -22.32 -9.48
C LEU A 82 5.69 -22.93 -8.31
N ALA A 83 6.35 -22.07 -7.53
CA ALA A 83 6.97 -22.49 -6.27
C ALA A 83 5.88 -23.10 -5.34
N THR A 84 6.29 -24.05 -4.51
CA THR A 84 5.37 -24.76 -3.61
C THR A 84 4.67 -23.77 -2.69
N LYS A 85 3.33 -23.74 -2.75
CA LYS A 85 2.50 -22.94 -1.83
C LYS A 85 2.22 -23.76 -0.56
N GLU A 86 2.17 -23.06 0.57
CA GLU A 86 1.57 -23.66 1.78
C GLU A 86 0.08 -23.95 1.50
N ALA A 87 -0.43 -25.06 2.01
CA ALA A 87 -1.85 -25.41 1.90
C ALA A 87 -2.68 -24.45 2.77
N ILE A 88 -3.25 -23.43 2.15
CA ILE A 88 -4.08 -22.42 2.81
C ILE A 88 -5.54 -22.87 2.74
N LYS A 89 -6.20 -22.99 3.90
CA LYS A 89 -7.59 -23.47 4.00
C LYS A 89 -8.63 -22.44 3.57
N SER A 90 -8.29 -21.17 3.59
CA SER A 90 -9.18 -20.06 3.26
C SER A 90 -8.38 -18.86 2.78
N ASP A 91 -8.93 -18.08 1.87
CA ASP A 91 -8.34 -16.80 1.46
C ASP A 91 -8.48 -15.73 2.55
N VAL A 92 -9.37 -15.91 3.53
CA VAL A 92 -9.56 -14.99 4.66
C VAL A 92 -8.49 -15.27 5.74
N VAL A 93 -7.58 -14.32 5.91
CA VAL A 93 -6.50 -14.40 6.91
C VAL A 93 -6.97 -13.96 8.27
N PHE A 94 -7.79 -12.91 8.31
CA PHE A 94 -8.30 -12.30 9.54
C PHE A 94 -9.76 -11.93 9.36
N LYS A 95 -10.58 -12.27 10.36
CA LYS A 95 -11.99 -11.92 10.42
C LYS A 95 -12.32 -11.37 11.80
N ALA A 96 -12.84 -10.15 11.82
CA ALA A 96 -13.38 -9.51 13.02
C ALA A 96 -14.90 -9.39 12.91
N LYS A 97 -15.60 -9.66 14.02
CA LYS A 97 -17.05 -9.49 14.13
C LYS A 97 -17.38 -8.71 15.40
N ASP A 98 -18.00 -7.54 15.22
CA ASP A 98 -18.52 -6.65 16.27
C ASP A 98 -17.50 -6.34 17.38
N ILE A 99 -16.22 -6.19 16.99
CA ILE A 99 -15.15 -5.89 17.93
C ILE A 99 -15.25 -4.44 18.41
N THR A 100 -15.09 -4.25 19.73
CA THR A 100 -15.04 -2.93 20.37
C THR A 100 -13.81 -2.77 21.24
N LYS A 101 -13.42 -1.51 21.51
CA LYS A 101 -12.39 -1.19 22.50
C LYS A 101 -12.68 0.14 23.14
N GLN A 102 -12.65 0.19 24.48
CA GLN A 102 -12.85 1.40 25.26
C GLN A 102 -11.65 1.64 26.18
N PHE A 103 -11.21 2.88 26.25
CA PHE A 103 -10.18 3.34 27.17
C PHE A 103 -10.83 4.28 28.19
N HIS A 104 -10.73 3.93 29.47
CA HIS A 104 -11.37 4.67 30.55
C HIS A 104 -10.43 5.69 31.21
N SER A 105 -9.11 5.60 30.96
CA SER A 105 -8.11 6.45 31.59
C SER A 105 -7.79 7.67 30.73
N GLY A 106 -7.84 8.86 31.35
CA GLY A 106 -7.46 10.12 30.73
C GLY A 106 -8.58 11.15 30.75
N ARG A 107 -8.23 12.42 30.39
CA ARG A 107 -9.18 13.53 30.29
C ARG A 107 -10.21 13.35 29.18
N ASN A 108 -9.89 12.52 28.17
CA ASN A 108 -10.77 12.22 27.04
C ASN A 108 -10.89 10.70 26.86
N PRO A 109 -11.96 10.07 27.37
CA PRO A 109 -12.20 8.65 27.14
C PRO A 109 -12.40 8.40 25.62
N PHE A 110 -11.67 7.41 25.08
CA PHE A 110 -11.81 7.02 23.68
C PHE A 110 -12.52 5.67 23.58
N LYS A 111 -13.42 5.54 22.60
CA LYS A 111 -14.12 4.29 22.29
C LYS A 111 -14.05 4.01 20.81
N LEU A 112 -13.48 2.85 20.43
CA LEU A 112 -13.69 2.23 19.13
C LEU A 112 -15.03 1.49 19.18
N HIS A 113 -16.00 1.96 18.39
CA HIS A 113 -17.33 1.35 18.29
C HIS A 113 -17.26 0.04 17.52
N ALA A 114 -18.35 -0.76 17.60
CA ALA A 114 -18.42 -2.05 16.95
C ALA A 114 -18.04 -1.97 15.46
N ILE A 115 -17.07 -2.80 15.08
CA ILE A 115 -16.63 -2.93 13.70
C ILE A 115 -16.48 -4.40 13.33
N SER A 116 -16.92 -4.74 12.11
CA SER A 116 -16.80 -6.08 11.52
C SER A 116 -16.17 -5.96 10.15
N PHE A 117 -15.11 -6.75 9.87
CA PHE A 117 -14.41 -6.74 8.58
C PHE A 117 -13.61 -8.03 8.38
N GLU A 118 -13.18 -8.26 7.15
CA GLU A 118 -12.34 -9.39 6.75
C GLU A 118 -11.11 -8.89 5.99
N LEU A 119 -9.97 -9.56 6.19
CA LEU A 119 -8.75 -9.35 5.43
C LEU A 119 -8.44 -10.61 4.64
N LYS A 120 -8.22 -10.48 3.33
CA LYS A 120 -8.01 -11.60 2.42
C LYS A 120 -6.60 -11.57 1.83
N LEU A 121 -6.06 -12.76 1.55
CA LEU A 121 -4.79 -12.90 0.84
C LEU A 121 -4.86 -12.18 -0.51
N GLY A 122 -3.78 -11.51 -0.85
CA GLY A 122 -3.68 -10.77 -2.11
C GLY A 122 -4.41 -9.42 -2.13
N GLU A 123 -5.18 -9.08 -1.08
CA GLU A 123 -5.90 -7.81 -0.98
C GLU A 123 -5.19 -6.82 -0.04
N ILE A 124 -5.32 -5.54 -0.37
CA ILE A 124 -4.82 -4.41 0.42
C ILE A 124 -6.02 -3.66 1.01
N THR A 125 -6.05 -3.52 2.33
CA THR A 125 -7.08 -2.75 3.05
C THR A 125 -6.49 -1.48 3.63
N GLY A 126 -7.02 -0.33 3.24
CA GLY A 126 -6.67 0.98 3.79
C GLY A 126 -7.55 1.35 4.98
N VAL A 127 -6.93 1.73 6.11
CA VAL A 127 -7.64 2.30 7.27
C VAL A 127 -7.40 3.80 7.29
N VAL A 128 -8.43 4.59 7.04
CA VAL A 128 -8.33 6.03 6.86
C VAL A 128 -9.07 6.77 7.97
N GLY A 129 -8.55 7.92 8.35
CA GLY A 129 -9.14 8.81 9.36
C GLY A 129 -8.12 9.77 9.94
N GLU A 130 -8.57 10.82 10.59
CA GLU A 130 -7.71 11.79 11.26
C GLU A 130 -7.00 11.18 12.47
N ASN A 131 -6.06 11.93 13.04
CA ASN A 131 -5.38 11.55 14.25
C ASN A 131 -6.36 11.42 15.43
N GLY A 132 -6.13 10.41 16.27
CA GLY A 132 -7.00 10.13 17.41
C GLY A 132 -8.31 9.39 17.08
N ASN A 133 -8.62 9.12 15.83
CA ASN A 133 -9.85 8.44 15.42
C ASN A 133 -9.85 6.92 15.66
N GLY A 134 -8.72 6.31 16.08
CA GLY A 134 -8.67 4.90 16.46
C GLY A 134 -8.01 3.97 15.44
N LYS A 135 -7.37 4.48 14.37
CA LYS A 135 -6.63 3.68 13.38
C LYS A 135 -5.59 2.76 14.03
N THR A 136 -4.66 3.34 14.80
CA THR A 136 -3.62 2.59 15.53
C THR A 136 -4.24 1.59 16.52
N THR A 137 -5.35 1.94 17.19
CA THR A 137 -6.07 1.01 18.07
C THR A 137 -6.56 -0.21 17.30
N LEU A 138 -7.19 0.00 16.13
CA LEU A 138 -7.64 -1.08 15.27
C LEU A 138 -6.46 -1.95 14.80
N LEU A 139 -5.37 -1.35 14.32
CA LEU A 139 -4.18 -2.10 13.87
C LEU A 139 -3.51 -2.89 15.00
N ARG A 140 -3.48 -2.37 16.22
CA ARG A 140 -2.97 -3.10 17.40
C ARG A 140 -3.87 -4.28 17.79
N ILE A 141 -5.18 -4.16 17.61
CA ILE A 141 -6.09 -5.29 17.79
C ILE A 141 -5.80 -6.35 16.72
N VAL A 142 -5.69 -5.96 15.45
CA VAL A 142 -5.38 -6.87 14.34
C VAL A 142 -4.04 -7.59 14.55
N SER A 143 -3.04 -6.92 15.09
CA SER A 143 -1.72 -7.51 15.39
C SER A 143 -1.67 -8.33 16.69
N GLY A 144 -2.78 -8.36 17.45
CA GLY A 144 -2.85 -9.04 18.75
C GLY A 144 -2.03 -8.40 19.86
N GLN A 145 -1.65 -7.13 19.70
CA GLN A 145 -1.00 -6.33 20.74
C GLN A 145 -2.02 -5.75 21.74
N LEU A 146 -3.29 -5.68 21.34
CA LEU A 146 -4.37 -5.15 22.13
C LEU A 146 -5.57 -6.08 22.07
N SER A 147 -6.13 -6.44 23.23
CA SER A 147 -7.35 -7.23 23.32
C SER A 147 -8.59 -6.39 23.05
N THR A 148 -9.63 -6.97 22.48
CA THR A 148 -10.97 -6.38 22.35
C THR A 148 -11.72 -6.47 23.68
N ASP A 149 -12.68 -5.56 23.89
CA ASP A 149 -13.58 -5.66 25.04
C ASP A 149 -14.80 -6.52 24.71
N THR A 150 -15.28 -6.46 23.48
CA THR A 150 -16.35 -7.32 22.96
C THR A 150 -16.04 -7.76 21.53
N GLY A 151 -16.85 -8.67 21.02
CA GLY A 151 -16.73 -9.19 19.64
C GLY A 151 -15.83 -10.42 19.56
N ASN A 152 -15.64 -10.91 18.34
CA ASN A 152 -14.89 -12.13 18.06
C ASN A 152 -13.88 -11.91 16.93
N ILE A 153 -12.71 -12.55 17.05
CA ILE A 153 -11.66 -12.55 16.03
C ILE A 153 -11.36 -14.01 15.64
N GLN A 154 -11.21 -14.25 14.35
CA GLN A 154 -10.91 -15.56 13.79
C GLN A 154 -9.80 -15.44 12.74
N PHE A 155 -9.04 -16.54 12.53
CA PHE A 155 -7.98 -16.67 11.54
C PHE A 155 -8.25 -17.88 10.62
N PRO A 156 -9.21 -17.78 9.69
CA PRO A 156 -9.66 -18.92 8.89
C PRO A 156 -8.54 -19.56 8.06
N ALA A 157 -7.63 -18.77 7.48
CA ALA A 157 -6.49 -19.28 6.70
C ALA A 157 -5.54 -20.16 7.52
N LEU A 158 -5.40 -19.91 8.82
CA LEU A 158 -4.52 -20.64 9.70
C LEU A 158 -5.16 -21.96 10.22
N GLY A 159 -6.46 -22.16 9.97
CA GLY A 159 -7.21 -23.36 10.34
C GLY A 159 -7.29 -23.63 11.84
N THR A 160 -6.93 -22.68 12.67
CA THR A 160 -6.98 -22.74 14.13
C THR A 160 -8.05 -21.80 14.63
N PHE A 161 -8.94 -22.30 15.52
CA PHE A 161 -9.68 -21.45 16.40
C PHE A 161 -8.67 -20.70 17.28
N PHE A 162 -8.94 -19.47 17.59
CA PHE A 162 -8.14 -18.45 18.24
C PHE A 162 -7.38 -18.85 19.53
N ASN A 163 -7.48 -20.05 19.99
CA ASN A 163 -6.85 -20.51 21.24
C ASN A 163 -5.31 -20.56 21.19
N ASN A 164 -4.68 -20.29 20.03
CA ASN A 164 -3.23 -20.30 19.90
C ASN A 164 -2.68 -19.06 19.15
N TRP A 165 -2.73 -17.91 19.82
CA TRP A 165 -2.16 -16.64 19.34
C TRP A 165 -0.68 -16.75 18.93
N TYR A 166 0.09 -17.62 19.56
CA TYR A 166 1.51 -17.77 19.26
C TYR A 166 1.75 -18.25 17.83
N GLN A 167 0.94 -19.20 17.36
CA GLN A 167 1.02 -19.67 15.97
C GLN A 167 0.57 -18.61 14.98
N ALA A 168 -0.51 -17.88 15.29
CA ALA A 168 -1.00 -16.79 14.45
C ALA A 168 0.03 -15.66 14.33
N LYS A 169 0.67 -15.27 15.42
CA LYS A 169 1.69 -14.20 15.44
C LYS A 169 2.89 -14.49 14.54
N ASN A 170 3.28 -15.74 14.39
CA ASN A 170 4.37 -16.11 13.48
C ASN A 170 4.03 -15.91 11.99
N LYS A 171 2.74 -15.75 11.67
CA LYS A 171 2.26 -15.45 10.32
C LYS A 171 1.89 -13.98 10.12
N PHE A 172 2.07 -13.15 11.13
CA PHE A 172 1.76 -11.71 11.10
C PHE A 172 3.02 -10.87 11.27
N ALA A 173 3.11 -9.80 10.48
CA ALA A 173 4.15 -8.80 10.57
C ALA A 173 3.51 -7.45 10.89
N PHE A 174 4.09 -6.68 11.81
CA PHE A 174 3.60 -5.36 12.21
C PHE A 174 4.72 -4.33 12.19
N ILE A 175 4.54 -3.29 11.39
CA ILE A 175 5.42 -2.11 11.37
C ILE A 175 4.69 -0.97 12.08
N PRO A 176 5.15 -0.54 13.26
CA PRO A 176 4.56 0.58 13.99
C PRO A 176 4.94 1.92 13.36
N GLN A 177 4.14 2.96 13.62
CA GLN A 177 4.42 4.34 13.19
C GLN A 177 5.81 4.84 13.61
N ARG A 178 6.23 4.50 14.84
CA ARG A 178 7.58 4.79 15.34
C ARG A 178 8.43 3.53 15.28
N ILE A 179 9.30 3.47 14.30
CA ILE A 179 10.19 2.33 14.09
C ILE A 179 11.27 2.32 15.18
N PRO A 180 11.47 1.19 15.88
CA PRO A 180 12.56 1.03 16.84
C PRO A 180 13.93 1.18 16.17
N LYS A 181 14.88 1.76 16.88
CA LYS A 181 16.26 1.88 16.39
C LYS A 181 16.92 0.50 16.39
N TRP A 182 17.61 0.19 15.29
CA TRP A 182 18.43 -1.01 15.17
C TRP A 182 19.83 -0.78 15.73
N HIS A 183 20.43 -1.83 16.26
CA HIS A 183 21.80 -1.83 16.76
C HIS A 183 22.67 -2.73 15.86
N GLY A 184 23.95 -2.38 15.65
CA GLY A 184 24.82 -3.07 14.71
C GLY A 184 24.53 -2.67 13.25
N THR A 185 25.02 -3.47 12.32
CA THR A 185 24.78 -3.28 10.88
C THR A 185 23.39 -3.71 10.48
N LEU A 186 22.91 -3.21 9.34
CA LEU A 186 21.60 -3.56 8.82
C LEU A 186 21.53 -5.05 8.43
N LEU A 187 22.64 -5.58 7.87
CA LEU A 187 22.75 -7.00 7.54
C LEU A 187 22.66 -7.90 8.78
N GLU A 188 23.40 -7.60 9.85
CA GLU A 188 23.36 -8.37 11.10
C GLU A 188 21.96 -8.44 11.68
N ASN A 189 21.22 -7.33 11.64
CA ASN A 189 19.82 -7.30 12.08
C ASN A 189 18.94 -8.22 11.24
N LEU A 190 19.07 -8.18 9.91
CA LEU A 190 18.27 -9.05 9.03
C LEU A 190 18.61 -10.53 9.27
N LEU A 191 19.89 -10.89 9.38
CA LEU A 191 20.35 -12.24 9.69
C LEU A 191 19.75 -12.74 11.02
N PHE A 192 19.80 -11.89 12.04
CA PHE A 192 19.25 -12.21 13.36
C PHE A 192 17.73 -12.46 13.31
N PHE A 193 16.97 -11.56 12.66
CA PHE A 193 15.53 -11.69 12.55
C PHE A 193 15.10 -12.90 11.71
N ALA A 194 15.80 -13.20 10.63
CA ALA A 194 15.55 -14.42 9.85
C ALA A 194 15.81 -15.69 10.70
N ALA A 195 16.89 -15.70 11.47
CA ALA A 195 17.24 -16.81 12.34
C ALA A 195 16.21 -17.06 13.45
N ILE A 196 15.65 -16.00 14.07
CA ILE A 196 14.55 -16.12 15.06
C ILE A 196 13.33 -16.82 14.45
N HIS A 197 13.07 -16.63 13.15
CA HIS A 197 11.98 -17.26 12.43
C HIS A 197 12.36 -18.62 11.81
N GLY A 198 13.49 -19.20 12.20
CA GLY A 198 13.94 -20.53 11.79
C GLY A 198 14.65 -20.58 10.43
N ILE A 199 14.95 -19.44 9.81
CA ILE A 199 15.69 -19.35 8.54
C ILE A 199 17.18 -19.20 8.88
N THR A 200 17.99 -20.26 8.65
CA THR A 200 19.40 -20.31 9.06
C THR A 200 20.33 -20.77 7.93
N GLY A 201 21.63 -20.58 8.10
CA GLY A 201 22.66 -21.04 7.17
C GLY A 201 22.60 -20.32 5.81
N GLU A 202 22.90 -21.01 4.73
CA GLU A 202 22.89 -20.48 3.36
C GLU A 202 21.53 -19.95 2.92
N GLN A 203 20.46 -20.59 3.35
CA GLN A 203 19.10 -20.16 3.01
C GLN A 203 18.80 -18.77 3.55
N ASN A 204 19.32 -18.44 4.74
CA ASN A 204 19.19 -17.10 5.33
C ASN A 204 19.82 -16.05 4.42
N LEU A 205 21.07 -16.25 4.01
CA LEU A 205 21.78 -15.30 3.12
C LEU A 205 21.07 -15.16 1.78
N LYS A 206 20.68 -16.27 1.12
CA LYS A 206 19.97 -16.23 -0.17
C LYS A 206 18.66 -15.43 -0.08
N GLN A 207 17.92 -15.58 1.01
CA GLN A 207 16.66 -14.86 1.20
C GLN A 207 16.88 -13.38 1.50
N ILE A 208 17.91 -13.04 2.27
CA ILE A 208 18.29 -11.65 2.53
C ILE A 208 18.79 -10.98 1.25
N ASP A 209 19.66 -11.63 0.48
CA ASP A 209 20.13 -11.10 -0.79
C ASP A 209 18.97 -10.84 -1.76
N TYR A 210 18.03 -11.80 -1.90
CA TYR A 210 16.83 -11.57 -2.70
C TYR A 210 16.09 -10.30 -2.27
N ILE A 211 15.76 -10.14 -0.99
CA ILE A 211 14.96 -8.99 -0.54
C ILE A 211 15.72 -7.68 -0.63
N LEU A 212 17.04 -7.68 -0.35
CA LEU A 212 17.87 -6.49 -0.47
C LEU A 212 18.00 -6.02 -1.93
N PHE A 213 18.28 -6.92 -2.86
CA PHE A 213 18.31 -6.59 -4.29
C PHE A 213 16.93 -6.19 -4.80
N ARG A 214 15.87 -6.88 -4.39
CA ARG A 214 14.50 -6.57 -4.77
C ARG A 214 14.09 -5.15 -4.35
N LEU A 215 14.45 -4.75 -3.14
CA LEU A 215 14.18 -3.42 -2.60
C LEU A 215 15.28 -2.38 -2.90
N GLY A 216 16.38 -2.75 -3.59
CA GLY A 216 17.51 -1.84 -3.89
C GLY A 216 18.22 -1.33 -2.62
N LEU A 217 18.40 -2.20 -1.65
CA LEU A 217 18.97 -1.89 -0.34
C LEU A 217 20.38 -2.46 -0.15
N ASP A 218 20.87 -3.27 -1.09
CA ASP A 218 22.10 -4.02 -0.95
C ASP A 218 23.33 -3.15 -0.61
N LYS A 219 23.47 -2.00 -1.26
CA LYS A 219 24.59 -1.06 -1.00
C LYS A 219 24.65 -0.48 0.41
N PHE A 220 23.55 -0.60 1.17
CA PHE A 220 23.46 -0.08 2.53
C PHE A 220 23.62 -1.18 3.59
N ARG A 221 23.81 -2.44 3.19
CA ARG A 221 23.77 -3.61 4.08
C ARG A 221 24.74 -3.54 5.26
N ASP A 222 25.92 -2.94 5.05
CA ASP A 222 26.98 -2.83 6.05
C ASP A 222 26.90 -1.52 6.86
N LEU A 223 25.93 -0.65 6.55
CA LEU A 223 25.69 0.57 7.29
C LEU A 223 24.89 0.31 8.57
N THR A 224 24.96 1.28 9.49
CA THR A 224 24.16 1.31 10.72
C THR A 224 22.87 2.13 10.52
N TRP A 225 21.93 1.96 11.44
CA TRP A 225 20.64 2.65 11.40
C TRP A 225 20.72 4.18 11.30
N ASN A 226 21.72 4.78 11.91
CA ASN A 226 21.89 6.24 11.92
C ASN A 226 22.44 6.79 10.59
N GLN A 227 23.03 5.94 9.76
CA GLN A 227 23.68 6.33 8.49
C GLN A 227 22.71 6.33 7.30
N ILE A 228 21.46 5.93 7.51
CA ILE A 228 20.43 5.86 6.45
C ILE A 228 19.27 6.81 6.73
N SER A 229 18.62 7.28 5.64
CA SER A 229 17.45 8.17 5.73
C SER A 229 16.20 7.45 6.28
N SER A 230 15.17 8.23 6.66
CA SER A 230 13.89 7.68 7.12
C SER A 230 13.24 6.78 6.09
N GLY A 231 13.32 7.11 4.81
CA GLY A 231 12.80 6.28 3.71
C GLY A 231 13.48 4.93 3.62
N TYR A 232 14.83 4.90 3.73
CA TYR A 232 15.55 3.63 3.77
C TYR A 232 15.26 2.83 5.05
N ARG A 233 15.09 3.48 6.19
CA ARG A 233 14.69 2.80 7.44
C ARG A 233 13.35 2.07 7.27
N MET A 234 12.35 2.71 6.69
CA MET A 234 11.05 2.08 6.41
C MET A 234 11.20 0.88 5.46
N ARG A 235 12.02 1.00 4.41
CA ARG A 235 12.27 -0.10 3.47
C ARG A 235 13.04 -1.27 4.10
N PHE A 236 13.98 -1.00 5.01
CA PHE A 236 14.64 -2.04 5.80
C PHE A 236 13.70 -2.71 6.79
N GLU A 237 12.77 -1.97 7.42
CA GLU A 237 11.71 -2.58 8.23
C GLU A 237 10.81 -3.47 7.38
N LEU A 238 10.43 -3.03 6.19
CA LEU A 238 9.68 -3.86 5.26
C LEU A 238 10.48 -5.13 4.87
N ALA A 239 11.76 -4.97 4.51
CA ALA A 239 12.65 -6.10 4.22
C ALA A 239 12.66 -7.12 5.35
N LYS A 240 12.86 -6.66 6.59
CA LYS A 240 12.84 -7.49 7.79
C LYS A 240 11.53 -8.27 7.93
N MET A 241 10.38 -7.58 7.79
CA MET A 241 9.06 -8.19 7.94
C MET A 241 8.74 -9.22 6.86
N LEU A 242 9.32 -9.11 5.68
CA LEU A 242 9.10 -10.05 4.58
C LEU A 242 9.94 -11.33 4.66
N LEU A 243 10.99 -11.37 5.49
CA LEU A 243 11.91 -12.51 5.59
C LEU A 243 11.21 -13.83 5.92
N TRP A 244 10.25 -13.83 6.82
CA TRP A 244 9.54 -15.06 7.24
C TRP A 244 8.22 -15.31 6.50
N ARG A 245 7.98 -14.62 5.37
CA ARG A 245 6.79 -14.79 4.52
C ARG A 245 5.48 -14.71 5.32
N PRO A 246 5.14 -13.56 5.90
CA PRO A 246 3.91 -13.41 6.66
C PRO A 246 2.68 -13.55 5.75
N HIS A 247 1.56 -14.03 6.30
CA HIS A 247 0.26 -14.00 5.62
C HIS A 247 -0.45 -12.66 5.78
N LEU A 248 -0.12 -11.90 6.82
CA LEU A 248 -0.68 -10.59 7.11
C LEU A 248 0.42 -9.59 7.47
N LEU A 249 0.49 -8.51 6.70
CA LEU A 249 1.37 -7.36 6.95
C LEU A 249 0.54 -6.17 7.40
N ILE A 250 0.85 -5.64 8.57
CA ILE A 250 0.14 -4.55 9.24
C ILE A 250 1.08 -3.34 9.31
N LEU A 251 0.65 -2.20 8.80
CA LEU A 251 1.48 -0.99 8.67
C LEU A 251 0.76 0.22 9.28
N ASP A 252 1.34 0.81 10.32
CA ASP A 252 0.77 2.00 10.96
C ASP A 252 1.44 3.28 10.45
N GLU A 253 0.70 4.06 9.64
CA GLU A 253 1.15 5.30 8.98
C GLU A 253 2.53 5.19 8.28
N PRO A 254 2.75 4.18 7.41
CA PRO A 254 4.07 3.90 6.86
C PRO A 254 4.61 5.00 5.93
N LEU A 255 3.75 5.88 5.43
CA LEU A 255 4.09 6.90 4.43
C LEU A 255 4.45 8.26 5.04
N ALA A 256 4.18 8.48 6.34
CA ALA A 256 4.24 9.80 6.99
C ALA A 256 5.60 10.52 6.89
N ASN A 257 6.70 9.78 6.75
CA ASN A 257 8.06 10.34 6.72
C ASN A 257 8.81 10.05 5.41
N LEU A 258 8.06 9.75 4.34
CA LEU A 258 8.62 9.48 3.01
C LEU A 258 8.37 10.67 2.08
N ASP A 259 9.34 10.96 1.22
CA ASP A 259 9.11 11.85 0.08
C ASP A 259 8.19 11.18 -0.95
N ILE A 260 7.63 11.98 -1.86
CA ILE A 260 6.63 11.51 -2.84
C ILE A 260 7.13 10.31 -3.68
N ASN A 261 8.39 10.33 -4.10
CA ASN A 261 8.97 9.25 -4.91
C ASN A 261 9.12 7.97 -4.09
N ALA A 262 9.62 8.09 -2.85
CA ALA A 262 9.74 6.97 -1.93
C ALA A 262 8.37 6.39 -1.57
N GLN A 263 7.33 7.23 -1.38
CA GLN A 263 5.95 6.78 -1.16
C GLN A 263 5.44 5.94 -2.33
N GLN A 264 5.57 6.46 -3.57
CA GLN A 264 5.10 5.77 -4.77
C GLN A 264 5.78 4.41 -4.95
N LEU A 265 7.11 4.37 -4.78
CA LEU A 265 7.88 3.14 -4.87
C LEU A 265 7.47 2.13 -3.78
N PHE A 266 7.30 2.60 -2.55
CA PHE A 266 6.88 1.78 -1.42
C PHE A 266 5.48 1.17 -1.64
N LEU A 267 4.52 1.97 -2.08
CA LEU A 267 3.17 1.52 -2.39
C LEU A 267 3.15 0.50 -3.54
N GLN A 268 3.96 0.73 -4.58
CA GLN A 268 4.11 -0.19 -5.69
C GLN A 268 4.69 -1.54 -5.22
N ASP A 269 5.72 -1.51 -4.36
CA ASP A 269 6.30 -2.72 -3.78
C ASP A 269 5.28 -3.49 -2.94
N LEU A 270 4.48 -2.80 -2.10
CA LEU A 270 3.40 -3.43 -1.33
C LEU A 270 2.39 -4.14 -2.24
N LYS A 271 1.99 -3.51 -3.34
CA LYS A 271 1.05 -4.11 -4.30
C LYS A 271 1.60 -5.39 -4.92
N PHE A 272 2.88 -5.40 -5.30
CA PHE A 272 3.51 -6.60 -5.87
C PHE A 272 3.66 -7.72 -4.83
N PHE A 273 4.04 -7.40 -3.59
CA PHE A 273 4.11 -8.40 -2.53
C PHE A 273 2.74 -8.95 -2.16
N ALA A 274 1.70 -8.11 -2.11
CA ALA A 274 0.34 -8.59 -1.90
C ALA A 274 -0.05 -9.62 -2.96
N GLN A 275 0.24 -9.35 -4.22
CA GLN A 275 -0.16 -10.15 -5.39
C GLN A 275 0.87 -11.22 -5.81
N SER A 276 1.84 -11.57 -4.96
CA SER A 276 2.80 -12.66 -5.25
C SER A 276 2.06 -13.98 -5.55
N GLN A 277 2.51 -14.69 -6.57
CA GLN A 277 1.86 -15.93 -7.00
C GLN A 277 2.12 -17.09 -6.05
N SER A 278 3.33 -17.15 -5.49
CA SER A 278 3.71 -18.22 -4.56
C SER A 278 3.33 -17.92 -3.12
N ASN A 279 3.35 -16.65 -2.71
CA ASN A 279 3.13 -16.25 -1.34
C ASN A 279 2.33 -14.93 -1.25
N PRO A 280 1.03 -14.93 -1.61
CA PRO A 280 0.21 -13.74 -1.52
C PRO A 280 0.09 -13.29 -0.06
N ILE A 281 0.18 -11.98 0.16
CA ILE A 281 0.12 -11.38 1.49
C ILE A 281 -1.14 -10.52 1.58
N SER A 282 -1.89 -10.65 2.68
CA SER A 282 -2.90 -9.66 3.05
C SER A 282 -2.21 -8.46 3.65
N ILE A 283 -2.55 -7.25 3.22
CA ILE A 283 -1.95 -6.02 3.75
C ILE A 283 -3.05 -5.14 4.33
N ILE A 284 -2.84 -4.65 5.56
CA ILE A 284 -3.65 -3.58 6.14
C ILE A 284 -2.73 -2.42 6.53
N LEU A 285 -3.05 -1.21 6.03
CA LEU A 285 -2.25 -0.03 6.34
C LEU A 285 -3.11 1.16 6.71
N SER A 286 -2.64 1.95 7.68
CA SER A 286 -3.30 3.21 8.06
C SER A 286 -2.68 4.41 7.35
N SER A 287 -3.52 5.41 7.06
CA SER A 287 -3.08 6.75 6.67
C SER A 287 -4.07 7.81 7.13
N GLN A 288 -3.57 9.03 7.29
CA GLN A 288 -4.40 10.22 7.48
C GLN A 288 -4.92 10.75 6.14
N GLN A 289 -4.24 10.41 5.06
CA GLN A 289 -4.52 10.91 3.72
C GLN A 289 -5.00 9.77 2.82
N LEU A 290 -6.25 9.82 2.43
CA LEU A 290 -6.83 8.76 1.62
C LEU A 290 -6.17 8.64 0.25
N HIS A 291 -5.86 9.77 -0.41
CA HIS A 291 -5.30 9.77 -1.77
C HIS A 291 -3.98 8.98 -1.87
N GLU A 292 -3.26 8.81 -0.75
CA GLU A 292 -2.07 7.96 -0.68
C GLU A 292 -2.41 6.48 -0.88
N ILE A 293 -3.55 6.05 -0.32
CA ILE A 293 -3.96 4.64 -0.25
C ILE A 293 -4.88 4.24 -1.41
N GLU A 294 -5.72 5.16 -1.92
CA GLU A 294 -6.70 4.91 -2.98
C GLU A 294 -6.13 4.17 -4.21
N ARG A 295 -4.86 4.45 -4.53
CA ARG A 295 -4.22 3.88 -5.71
C ARG A 295 -3.90 2.39 -5.60
N ILE A 296 -3.80 1.87 -4.38
CA ILE A 296 -3.39 0.48 -4.14
C ILE A 296 -4.40 -0.33 -3.36
N ALA A 297 -5.30 0.33 -2.60
CA ALA A 297 -6.26 -0.36 -1.75
C ALA A 297 -7.39 -1.01 -2.56
N ASP A 298 -7.70 -2.26 -2.23
CA ASP A 298 -8.88 -2.97 -2.72
C ASP A 298 -10.10 -2.68 -1.84
N ASN A 299 -9.86 -2.48 -0.53
CA ASN A 299 -10.88 -2.19 0.47
C ASN A 299 -10.48 -0.97 1.31
N ILE A 300 -11.48 -0.23 1.79
CA ILE A 300 -11.29 0.92 2.67
C ILE A 300 -12.14 0.76 3.92
N ILE A 301 -11.54 1.04 5.06
CA ILE A 301 -12.20 1.24 6.35
C ILE A 301 -11.99 2.70 6.74
N PHE A 302 -13.04 3.52 6.72
CA PHE A 302 -12.96 4.91 7.15
C PHE A 302 -13.50 5.07 8.56
N ILE A 303 -12.66 5.58 9.47
CA ILE A 303 -12.99 5.74 10.89
C ILE A 303 -12.98 7.22 11.26
N ARG A 304 -14.07 7.68 11.90
CA ARG A 304 -14.19 9.03 12.48
C ARG A 304 -14.72 8.92 13.90
N GLN A 305 -14.02 9.55 14.86
CA GLN A 305 -14.37 9.53 16.29
C GLN A 305 -14.65 8.11 16.82
N GLY A 306 -13.86 7.13 16.39
CA GLY A 306 -14.02 5.72 16.78
C GLY A 306 -15.20 4.99 16.12
N LYS A 307 -15.98 5.64 15.26
CA LYS A 307 -17.06 5.03 14.49
C LYS A 307 -16.62 4.72 13.07
N THR A 308 -17.06 3.59 12.53
CA THR A 308 -16.86 3.24 11.13
C THR A 308 -17.89 3.97 10.28
N ILE A 309 -17.39 4.88 9.43
CA ILE A 309 -18.24 5.65 8.49
C ILE A 309 -18.40 4.90 7.16
N TYR A 310 -17.34 4.18 6.75
CA TYR A 310 -17.37 3.34 5.57
C TYR A 310 -16.54 2.07 5.82
N ASN A 311 -16.99 0.96 5.25
CA ASN A 311 -16.26 -0.31 5.26
C ASN A 311 -16.69 -1.13 4.04
N GLY A 312 -15.81 -1.22 3.04
CA GLY A 312 -16.14 -1.91 1.80
C GLY A 312 -15.08 -1.74 0.72
N LYS A 313 -15.44 -2.15 -0.50
CA LYS A 313 -14.55 -2.06 -1.67
C LYS A 313 -14.23 -0.60 -2.00
N GLN A 314 -12.96 -0.33 -2.33
CA GLN A 314 -12.50 1.02 -2.69
C GLN A 314 -13.31 1.63 -3.86
N ILE A 315 -13.63 0.82 -4.88
CA ILE A 315 -14.38 1.26 -6.05
C ILE A 315 -15.80 1.78 -5.72
N ASN A 316 -16.40 1.31 -4.62
CA ASN A 316 -17.73 1.73 -4.17
C ASN A 316 -17.66 2.92 -3.20
N PHE A 317 -16.45 3.34 -2.83
CA PHE A 317 -16.26 4.41 -1.88
C PHE A 317 -16.69 5.75 -2.49
N GLY A 318 -17.71 6.38 -1.89
CA GLY A 318 -18.28 7.64 -2.40
C GLY A 318 -19.38 7.49 -3.45
N VAL A 319 -19.64 6.27 -3.96
CA VAL A 319 -20.69 6.00 -4.97
C VAL A 319 -22.11 6.18 -4.40
N ASP A 320 -22.30 5.95 -3.11
CA ASP A 320 -23.60 6.15 -2.42
C ASP A 320 -24.03 7.63 -2.29
N ARG A 321 -23.19 8.54 -2.78
CA ARG A 321 -23.49 9.96 -2.86
C ARG A 321 -24.05 10.24 -4.24
N ASN A 322 -25.33 10.45 -4.34
CA ASN A 322 -26.00 10.91 -5.56
C ASN A 322 -25.57 12.35 -5.98
N VAL A 323 -24.30 12.71 -5.74
CA VAL A 323 -23.73 14.03 -6.02
C VAL A 323 -22.33 13.92 -6.60
N ASN A 324 -22.07 14.67 -7.66
CA ASN A 324 -20.73 14.92 -8.17
C ASN A 324 -20.13 16.14 -7.46
N ASN A 325 -18.83 16.13 -7.27
CA ASN A 325 -18.11 17.20 -6.58
C ASN A 325 -16.84 17.58 -7.36
N TYR A 326 -16.70 18.87 -7.61
CA TYR A 326 -15.60 19.42 -8.39
C TYR A 326 -14.86 20.49 -7.59
N GLU A 327 -13.58 20.35 -7.43
CA GLU A 327 -12.68 21.35 -6.85
C GLU A 327 -12.22 22.27 -7.97
N VAL A 328 -12.43 23.57 -7.83
CA VAL A 328 -12.09 24.58 -8.84
C VAL A 328 -11.40 25.78 -8.22
N ALA A 329 -10.43 26.34 -8.95
CA ALA A 329 -9.85 27.64 -8.61
C ALA A 329 -9.63 28.48 -9.87
N GLY A 330 -9.69 29.82 -9.72
CA GLY A 330 -9.53 30.74 -10.82
C GLY A 330 -9.58 32.20 -10.34
N ASN A 331 -9.59 33.11 -11.28
CA ASN A 331 -9.66 34.55 -11.00
C ASN A 331 -11.10 35.03 -10.73
N PHE A 332 -11.77 34.42 -9.74
CA PHE A 332 -13.14 34.73 -9.38
C PHE A 332 -13.38 34.59 -7.88
N THR A 333 -14.39 35.29 -7.39
CA THR A 333 -14.84 35.23 -5.99
C THR A 333 -15.94 34.17 -5.82
N LEU A 334 -16.17 33.72 -4.55
CA LEU A 334 -17.29 32.85 -4.20
C LEU A 334 -18.63 33.43 -4.73
N GLN A 335 -18.85 34.72 -4.59
CA GLN A 335 -20.09 35.40 -4.97
C GLN A 335 -20.31 35.41 -6.51
N GLN A 336 -19.26 35.55 -7.29
CA GLN A 336 -19.32 35.43 -8.75
C GLN A 336 -19.67 33.99 -9.17
N LEU A 337 -19.07 33.02 -8.50
CA LEU A 337 -19.35 31.60 -8.79
C LEU A 337 -20.80 31.20 -8.39
N GLN A 338 -21.28 31.70 -7.24
CA GLN A 338 -22.67 31.48 -6.77
C GLN A 338 -23.71 32.14 -7.69
N ASN A 339 -23.38 33.27 -8.29
CA ASN A 339 -24.28 33.91 -9.27
C ASN A 339 -24.43 33.10 -10.56
N CYS A 340 -23.40 32.37 -10.95
CA CYS A 340 -23.43 31.53 -12.15
C CYS A 340 -24.03 30.15 -11.88
N LEU A 341 -23.74 29.55 -10.71
CA LEU A 341 -24.12 28.22 -10.31
C LEU A 341 -25.00 28.31 -9.07
N THR A 342 -26.31 28.52 -9.27
CA THR A 342 -27.26 28.76 -8.19
C THR A 342 -27.75 27.49 -7.52
N GLU A 343 -28.09 27.59 -6.23
CA GLU A 343 -28.75 26.49 -5.49
C GLU A 343 -30.08 26.07 -6.13
N ALA A 344 -30.82 27.03 -6.74
CA ALA A 344 -32.05 26.75 -7.46
C ALA A 344 -31.85 25.80 -8.66
N ASN A 345 -30.61 25.75 -9.21
CA ASN A 345 -30.23 24.82 -10.29
C ASN A 345 -29.53 23.57 -9.78
N GLY A 346 -29.57 23.32 -8.46
CA GLY A 346 -29.02 22.11 -7.85
C GLY A 346 -27.50 22.14 -7.60
N TYR A 347 -26.89 23.34 -7.60
CA TYR A 347 -25.47 23.52 -7.26
C TYR A 347 -25.31 24.01 -5.83
N LYS A 348 -24.42 23.39 -5.08
CA LYS A 348 -23.95 23.87 -3.78
C LYS A 348 -22.47 24.21 -3.87
N ILE A 349 -22.08 25.39 -3.41
CA ILE A 349 -20.68 25.85 -3.49
C ILE A 349 -20.18 26.13 -2.07
N GLU A 350 -19.02 25.53 -1.75
CA GLU A 350 -18.35 25.69 -0.47
C GLU A 350 -16.95 26.30 -0.71
N ASP A 351 -16.53 27.21 0.15
CA ASP A 351 -15.18 27.78 0.14
C ASP A 351 -14.23 26.83 0.90
N ALA A 352 -13.20 26.35 0.22
CA ALA A 352 -12.15 25.49 0.79
C ALA A 352 -10.83 26.26 1.03
N GLY A 353 -10.86 27.58 1.03
CA GLY A 353 -9.73 28.48 1.29
C GLY A 353 -8.92 28.82 0.03
N THR A 354 -8.25 27.87 -0.59
CA THR A 354 -7.47 28.08 -1.84
C THR A 354 -8.24 27.69 -3.11
N ALA A 355 -9.38 27.04 -2.97
CA ALA A 355 -10.24 26.58 -4.04
C ALA A 355 -11.70 26.54 -3.58
N PHE A 356 -12.63 26.38 -4.52
CA PHE A 356 -14.05 26.22 -4.25
C PHE A 356 -14.47 24.80 -4.58
N ILE A 357 -15.41 24.23 -3.79
CA ILE A 357 -15.98 22.94 -4.04
C ILE A 357 -17.40 23.13 -4.56
N ILE A 358 -17.65 22.65 -5.77
CA ILE A 358 -18.96 22.65 -6.41
C ILE A 358 -19.57 21.26 -6.28
N SER A 359 -20.67 21.15 -5.53
CA SER A 359 -21.48 19.92 -5.42
C SER A 359 -22.71 20.02 -6.31
N CYS A 360 -22.98 18.98 -7.10
CA CYS A 360 -24.14 18.94 -8.01
C CYS A 360 -24.67 17.50 -8.14
N GLY A 361 -25.87 17.34 -8.70
CA GLY A 361 -26.46 16.03 -8.91
C GLY A 361 -25.61 15.13 -9.79
N ILE A 362 -25.70 13.80 -9.59
CA ILE A 362 -24.90 12.79 -10.28
C ILE A 362 -25.00 12.84 -11.81
N ASN A 363 -26.11 13.36 -12.32
CA ASN A 363 -26.35 13.52 -13.77
C ASN A 363 -25.60 14.71 -14.38
N VAL A 364 -25.09 15.64 -13.55
CA VAL A 364 -24.37 16.83 -14.01
C VAL A 364 -22.91 16.47 -14.14
N LYS A 365 -22.42 16.41 -15.38
CA LYS A 365 -21.02 16.14 -15.67
C LYS A 365 -20.15 17.41 -15.58
N TRP A 366 -18.85 17.21 -15.45
CA TRP A 366 -17.90 18.31 -15.43
C TRP A 366 -18.08 19.29 -16.60
N PHE A 367 -18.28 18.78 -17.81
CA PHE A 367 -18.48 19.64 -19.00
C PHE A 367 -19.68 20.57 -18.88
N ASP A 368 -20.74 20.18 -18.16
CA ASP A 368 -21.90 21.02 -17.93
C ASP A 368 -21.52 22.19 -17.01
N VAL A 369 -20.79 21.89 -15.92
CA VAL A 369 -20.28 22.90 -14.98
C VAL A 369 -19.32 23.86 -15.68
N LEU A 370 -18.37 23.33 -16.44
CA LEU A 370 -17.39 24.12 -17.22
C LEU A 370 -18.08 25.05 -18.21
N SER A 371 -19.12 24.57 -18.91
CA SER A 371 -19.89 25.37 -19.87
C SER A 371 -20.57 26.57 -19.22
N VAL A 372 -21.09 26.40 -18.00
CA VAL A 372 -21.71 27.49 -17.25
C VAL A 372 -20.66 28.54 -16.82
N ILE A 373 -19.53 28.09 -16.30
CA ILE A 373 -18.43 28.94 -15.85
C ILE A 373 -17.90 29.79 -17.02
N GLN A 374 -17.64 29.14 -18.18
CA GLN A 374 -17.13 29.84 -19.38
C GLN A 374 -18.12 30.80 -19.98
N LYS A 375 -19.43 30.45 -20.05
CA LYS A 375 -20.47 31.37 -20.55
C LYS A 375 -20.59 32.66 -19.74
N ASN A 376 -20.23 32.61 -18.45
CA ASN A 376 -20.24 33.77 -17.57
C ASN A 376 -18.88 34.52 -17.53
N GLY A 377 -17.94 34.16 -18.42
CA GLY A 377 -16.65 34.84 -18.54
C GLY A 377 -15.68 34.59 -17.38
N LEU A 378 -15.88 33.59 -16.59
CA LEU A 378 -14.99 33.22 -15.47
C LEU A 378 -13.83 32.36 -15.97
N GLU A 379 -12.60 32.74 -15.63
CA GLU A 379 -11.39 32.01 -16.00
C GLU A 379 -10.99 31.00 -14.92
N LEU A 380 -10.89 29.70 -15.31
CA LEU A 380 -10.44 28.59 -14.49
C LEU A 380 -8.94 28.40 -14.65
N ASN A 381 -8.21 28.36 -13.53
CA ASN A 381 -6.79 28.04 -13.49
C ASN A 381 -6.52 26.59 -13.01
N TYR A 382 -7.49 26.03 -12.28
CA TYR A 382 -7.37 24.69 -11.70
C TYR A 382 -8.73 24.01 -11.66
N TYR A 383 -8.70 22.71 -11.94
CA TYR A 383 -9.85 21.83 -11.83
C TYR A 383 -9.43 20.45 -11.39
N ARG A 384 -10.24 19.85 -10.53
CA ARG A 384 -10.11 18.44 -10.14
C ARG A 384 -11.49 17.84 -9.86
N ASP A 385 -11.76 16.68 -10.44
CA ASP A 385 -12.92 15.87 -10.04
C ASP A 385 -12.62 15.19 -8.70
N ILE A 386 -13.39 15.52 -7.68
CA ILE A 386 -13.30 14.99 -6.33
C ILE A 386 -14.55 14.20 -5.94
N SER A 387 -15.41 13.85 -6.91
CA SER A 387 -16.68 13.15 -6.66
C SER A 387 -16.45 11.82 -5.93
N GLN A 388 -15.35 11.15 -6.23
CA GLN A 388 -14.93 9.92 -5.55
C GLN A 388 -13.88 10.16 -4.47
N SER A 389 -13.48 11.42 -4.22
CA SER A 389 -12.45 11.76 -3.24
C SER A 389 -13.04 11.88 -1.83
N THR A 390 -12.30 11.35 -0.89
CA THR A 390 -12.65 11.45 0.55
C THR A 390 -12.33 12.78 1.18
N ARG A 391 -11.65 13.70 0.48
CA ARG A 391 -11.41 15.06 1.03
C ARG A 391 -12.68 15.70 1.56
N GLN A 392 -13.82 15.43 0.96
CA GLN A 392 -15.12 15.93 1.40
C GLN A 392 -15.64 15.30 2.71
N LEU A 393 -15.19 14.08 3.06
CA LEU A 393 -15.57 13.48 4.34
C LEU A 393 -14.92 14.21 5.53
N PHE A 394 -13.82 14.90 5.27
CA PHE A 394 -13.12 15.70 6.27
C PHE A 394 -13.72 17.12 6.41
N HIS A 395 -14.45 17.63 5.39
CA HIS A 395 -14.99 19.01 5.38
C HIS A 395 -16.45 19.12 5.80
N LYS A 396 -17.18 18.02 6.00
CA LYS A 396 -18.54 18.09 6.53
C LYS A 396 -18.54 17.93 8.04
N ASP A 397 -18.69 19.04 8.75
CA ASP A 397 -19.38 19.07 10.03
C ASP A 397 -20.83 18.62 9.78
N ILE A 398 -21.11 17.37 10.17
CA ILE A 398 -22.45 16.84 10.25
C ILE A 398 -22.83 16.77 11.72
#